data_69150aba8a8225c4a50cb544474ac544
#
_entry.id   69150aba8a8225c4a50cb544474ac544
#
_cell.length_a   1.000
_cell.length_b   1.000
_cell.length_c   1.000
_cell.angle_alpha   90.00
_cell.angle_beta   90.00
_cell.angle_gamma   90.00
#
_symmetry.space_group_name_H-M   'P 1'
#
loop_
_entity.id
_entity.type
_entity.pdbx_description
1 polymer ?
#
loop_
_entity_poly.entity_id
_entity_poly.type
_entity_poly.pdbx_seq_one_letter_code
_entity_poly.pdbx_strand_id
1 'polypeptide(L)'
;MGRSTRTQGTSAERGGAQGTTPCPCPFVVDDRTIAGHAQDIRLRLYRPLIGLAVPALLYLHGGGFTSGSLEEAEETAAAIAAETPALVVSVGYSLAPAHPFPTAAQDAYRAALWTAETAPSLGVAHGGLGVVGYDAGGHVAASLTFLARDLGGVSLAAQALLGPMLDPSLTRASRGGIGDADSKADGKAGATARLLDSTIADCARCYRAYLPEAAQRLHPYAAPLESRRLGGLPPALIVTAQNDMLRTEAEQYAAGLIAAGVPTEVTRFPAISHDALPGHRPALLAVSDFLRRRLPAVRT
;
A
#
# COMPACT_ATOMS: atom_id res chain seq x y z
N MET A 1 -2.82 13.41 -77.32
CA MET A 1 -3.04 14.58 -76.43
C MET A 1 -4.17 14.25 -75.50
N GLY A 2 -3.88 14.00 -74.23
CA GLY A 2 -4.87 13.66 -73.24
C GLY A 2 -4.21 13.73 -71.85
N ARG A 3 -4.49 14.81 -71.13
CA ARG A 3 -3.93 15.09 -69.79
C ARG A 3 -4.60 14.23 -68.73
N SER A 4 -3.78 13.53 -67.93
CA SER A 4 -4.14 12.84 -66.73
C SER A 4 -4.30 13.85 -65.57
N THR A 5 -5.43 13.88 -64.90
CA THR A 5 -5.66 14.60 -63.65
C THR A 5 -5.59 13.64 -62.49
N ARG A 6 -4.61 13.85 -61.62
CA ARG A 6 -4.33 13.12 -60.39
C ARG A 6 -5.13 13.75 -59.26
N THR A 7 -6.11 13.05 -58.72
CA THR A 7 -6.80 13.42 -57.49
C THR A 7 -6.01 12.94 -56.25
N GLN A 8 -5.58 13.90 -55.44
CA GLN A 8 -4.98 13.63 -54.13
C GLN A 8 -6.09 13.39 -53.12
N GLY A 9 -6.10 12.20 -52.54
CA GLY A 9 -6.91 11.87 -51.36
C GLY A 9 -6.18 12.30 -50.09
N THR A 10 -6.75 13.21 -49.34
CA THR A 10 -6.31 13.59 -47.99
C THR A 10 -6.79 12.55 -47.02
N SER A 11 -5.87 11.73 -46.49
CA SER A 11 -6.11 10.90 -45.32
C SER A 11 -6.09 11.76 -44.08
N ALA A 12 -7.22 11.84 -43.38
CA ALA A 12 -7.35 12.45 -42.05
C ALA A 12 -6.62 11.58 -41.01
N GLU A 13 -5.52 12.09 -40.52
CA GLU A 13 -4.85 11.54 -39.35
C GLU A 13 -5.75 11.74 -38.13
N ARG A 14 -6.22 10.64 -37.54
CA ARG A 14 -6.85 10.63 -36.20
C ARG A 14 -5.73 10.81 -35.19
N GLY A 15 -5.62 12.00 -34.63
CA GLY A 15 -4.76 12.31 -33.52
C GLY A 15 -5.11 11.41 -32.33
N GLY A 16 -4.26 10.43 -32.02
CA GLY A 16 -4.27 9.70 -30.76
C GLY A 16 -3.94 10.68 -29.65
N ALA A 17 -4.81 10.78 -28.66
CA ALA A 17 -4.54 11.50 -27.42
C ALA A 17 -3.30 10.87 -26.78
N GLN A 18 -2.16 11.52 -26.90
CA GLN A 18 -0.95 11.22 -26.14
C GLN A 18 -1.27 11.61 -24.69
N GLY A 19 -1.48 10.60 -23.82
CA GLY A 19 -1.54 10.79 -22.39
C GLY A 19 -0.23 11.43 -21.95
N THR A 20 -0.26 12.70 -21.58
CA THR A 20 0.86 13.39 -20.95
C THR A 20 1.17 12.68 -19.64
N THR A 21 2.29 11.93 -19.59
CA THR A 21 2.85 11.43 -18.34
C THR A 21 3.08 12.64 -17.44
N PRO A 22 2.47 12.70 -16.24
CA PRO A 22 2.69 13.83 -15.34
C PRO A 22 4.19 13.96 -15.05
N CYS A 23 4.72 15.18 -15.16
CA CYS A 23 6.09 15.45 -14.73
C CYS A 23 6.18 15.19 -13.21
N PRO A 24 7.19 14.44 -12.71
CA PRO A 24 7.33 14.16 -11.30
C PRO A 24 7.30 15.46 -10.48
N CYS A 25 6.48 15.47 -9.42
CA CYS A 25 6.37 16.64 -8.55
C CYS A 25 7.63 16.77 -7.68
N PRO A 26 8.38 17.89 -7.72
CA PRO A 26 9.52 18.08 -6.83
C PRO A 26 9.05 18.20 -5.37
N PHE A 27 9.85 17.67 -4.46
CA PHE A 27 9.57 17.70 -3.02
C PHE A 27 10.83 17.98 -2.19
N VAL A 28 10.66 18.42 -0.97
CA VAL A 28 11.70 18.49 0.06
C VAL A 28 11.47 17.42 1.11
N VAL A 29 12.55 16.94 1.72
CA VAL A 29 12.52 15.88 2.74
C VAL A 29 12.89 16.45 4.09
N ASP A 30 12.09 16.18 5.11
CA ASP A 30 12.31 16.55 6.50
C ASP A 30 12.06 15.35 7.42
N ASP A 31 12.90 15.14 8.42
CA ASP A 31 12.66 14.15 9.47
C ASP A 31 12.03 14.80 10.72
N ARG A 32 11.11 14.09 11.36
CA ARG A 32 10.47 14.46 12.63
C ARG A 32 10.50 13.28 13.58
N THR A 33 10.48 13.57 14.87
CA THR A 33 10.28 12.57 15.93
C THR A 33 9.01 12.92 16.69
N ILE A 34 8.18 11.93 16.93
CA ILE A 34 6.95 12.07 17.69
C ILE A 34 6.86 10.98 18.77
N ALA A 35 6.06 11.20 19.80
CA ALA A 35 5.76 10.17 20.78
C ALA A 35 4.94 9.06 20.15
N GLY A 36 5.51 7.86 20.04
CA GLY A 36 4.83 6.63 19.62
C GLY A 36 4.08 5.96 20.78
N HIS A 37 3.66 4.70 20.58
CA HIS A 37 2.91 3.94 21.61
C HIS A 37 3.80 3.51 22.78
N ALA A 38 4.94 2.92 22.50
CA ALA A 38 5.88 2.41 23.49
C ALA A 38 7.21 3.17 23.53
N GLN A 39 7.54 3.88 22.50
CA GLN A 39 8.76 4.67 22.34
C GLN A 39 8.53 5.80 21.34
N ASP A 40 9.47 6.74 21.25
CA ASP A 40 9.46 7.74 20.19
C ASP A 40 9.67 7.07 18.83
N ILE A 41 8.93 7.54 17.82
CA ILE A 41 9.04 7.07 16.44
C ILE A 41 9.47 8.20 15.50
N ARG A 42 10.21 7.83 14.47
CA ARG A 42 10.63 8.77 13.43
C ARG A 42 9.61 8.81 12.28
N LEU A 43 9.37 9.99 11.76
CA LEU A 43 8.58 10.26 10.55
C LEU A 43 9.48 10.93 9.54
N ARG A 44 9.42 10.51 8.26
CA ARG A 44 10.07 11.21 7.16
C ARG A 44 9.01 11.81 6.24
N LEU A 45 9.05 13.14 6.08
CA LEU A 45 8.07 13.92 5.36
C LEU A 45 8.60 14.28 3.98
N TYR A 46 7.89 13.88 2.93
CA TYR A 46 8.14 14.29 1.55
C TYR A 46 7.11 15.36 1.19
N ARG A 47 7.51 16.63 1.29
CA ARG A 47 6.65 17.79 1.04
C ARG A 47 6.75 18.26 -0.41
N PRO A 48 5.67 18.22 -1.22
CA PRO A 48 5.71 18.72 -2.58
C PRO A 48 5.94 20.24 -2.59
N LEU A 49 6.76 20.70 -3.55
CA LEU A 49 7.07 22.12 -3.79
C LEU A 49 6.02 22.73 -4.74
N ILE A 50 4.74 22.60 -4.39
CA ILE A 50 3.62 23.21 -5.09
C ILE A 50 2.91 24.18 -4.15
N GLY A 51 2.58 25.37 -4.66
CA GLY A 51 1.99 26.45 -3.86
C GLY A 51 0.52 26.29 -3.48
N LEU A 52 0.01 25.05 -3.50
CA LEU A 52 -1.37 24.71 -3.19
C LEU A 52 -1.43 23.82 -1.95
N ALA A 53 -2.53 23.92 -1.20
CA ALA A 53 -2.80 22.97 -0.14
C ALA A 53 -3.05 21.57 -0.73
N VAL A 54 -2.35 20.56 -0.24
CA VAL A 54 -2.36 19.18 -0.75
C VAL A 54 -2.94 18.22 0.28
N PRO A 55 -3.45 17.03 -0.12
CA PRO A 55 -3.79 15.99 0.83
C PRO A 55 -2.53 15.39 1.48
N ALA A 56 -2.71 14.64 2.56
CA ALA A 56 -1.63 13.89 3.21
C ALA A 56 -1.80 12.39 2.98
N LEU A 57 -0.66 11.69 2.97
CA LEU A 57 -0.56 10.25 2.89
C LEU A 57 0.36 9.72 3.98
N LEU A 58 -0.06 8.72 4.73
CA LEU A 58 0.86 7.90 5.50
C LEU A 58 1.40 6.79 4.61
N TYR A 59 2.71 6.53 4.68
CA TYR A 59 3.34 5.37 4.07
C TYR A 59 3.93 4.47 5.16
N LEU A 60 3.59 3.18 5.10
CA LEU A 60 3.99 2.15 6.05
C LEU A 60 4.79 1.07 5.31
N HIS A 61 6.07 0.94 5.69
CA HIS A 61 7.03 0.06 5.01
C HIS A 61 6.78 -1.42 5.29
N GLY A 62 7.35 -2.29 4.45
CA GLY A 62 7.37 -3.75 4.64
C GLY A 62 8.44 -4.21 5.63
N GLY A 63 8.69 -5.52 5.64
CA GLY A 63 9.72 -6.16 6.46
C GLY A 63 9.17 -7.11 7.53
N GLY A 64 7.99 -7.69 7.31
CA GLY A 64 7.42 -8.75 8.14
C GLY A 64 7.26 -8.37 9.62
N PHE A 65 7.02 -7.10 9.95
CA PHE A 65 6.92 -6.54 11.31
C PHE A 65 8.23 -6.55 12.11
N THR A 66 9.29 -7.21 11.63
CA THR A 66 10.53 -7.46 12.38
C THR A 66 11.73 -6.74 11.81
N SER A 67 11.60 -6.16 10.64
CA SER A 67 12.61 -5.38 9.93
C SER A 67 11.97 -4.24 9.15
N GLY A 68 12.79 -3.49 8.42
CA GLY A 68 12.36 -2.31 7.67
C GLY A 68 12.72 -1.02 8.40
N SER A 69 12.87 0.04 7.62
CA SER A 69 13.25 1.37 8.13
C SER A 69 12.77 2.46 7.17
N LEU A 70 12.91 3.73 7.60
CA LEU A 70 12.65 4.88 6.73
C LEU A 70 13.63 4.92 5.54
N GLU A 71 14.86 4.44 5.76
CA GLU A 71 15.92 4.40 4.77
C GLU A 71 15.61 3.35 3.68
N GLU A 72 15.18 2.16 4.06
CA GLU A 72 14.75 1.11 3.12
C GLU A 72 13.47 1.48 2.36
N ALA A 73 12.61 2.25 2.99
CA ALA A 73 11.35 2.73 2.44
C ALA A 73 11.50 3.92 1.47
N GLU A 74 12.67 4.56 1.44
CA GLU A 74 12.88 5.86 0.80
C GLU A 74 12.51 5.88 -0.68
N GLU A 75 12.98 4.89 -1.44
CA GLU A 75 12.73 4.82 -2.88
C GLU A 75 11.21 4.75 -3.19
N THR A 76 10.48 3.91 -2.46
CA THR A 76 9.04 3.75 -2.66
C THR A 76 8.26 4.99 -2.22
N ALA A 77 8.58 5.54 -1.04
CA ALA A 77 7.91 6.73 -0.50
C ALA A 77 8.16 7.95 -1.40
N ALA A 78 9.40 8.12 -1.88
CA ALA A 78 9.77 9.18 -2.81
C ALA A 78 9.06 9.04 -4.16
N ALA A 79 8.96 7.82 -4.70
CA ALA A 79 8.23 7.56 -5.94
C ALA A 79 6.74 7.90 -5.81
N ILE A 80 6.10 7.53 -4.71
CA ILE A 80 4.71 7.91 -4.42
C ILE A 80 4.57 9.43 -4.31
N ALA A 81 5.50 10.11 -3.62
CA ALA A 81 5.48 11.56 -3.45
C ALA A 81 5.66 12.30 -4.80
N ALA A 82 6.51 11.79 -5.68
CA ALA A 82 6.73 12.35 -7.00
C ALA A 82 5.51 12.21 -7.94
N GLU A 83 4.77 11.10 -7.82
CA GLU A 83 3.63 10.79 -8.70
C GLU A 83 2.29 11.26 -8.11
N THR A 84 2.22 11.53 -6.80
CA THR A 84 1.00 11.98 -6.12
C THR A 84 1.24 13.37 -5.53
N PRO A 85 0.48 14.42 -5.91
CA PRO A 85 0.63 15.74 -5.32
C PRO A 85 0.07 15.75 -3.89
N ALA A 86 0.77 15.10 -2.95
CA ALA A 86 0.40 14.93 -1.56
C ALA A 86 1.63 15.08 -0.65
N LEU A 87 1.42 15.50 0.59
CA LEU A 87 2.43 15.32 1.64
C LEU A 87 2.50 13.84 1.98
N VAL A 88 3.62 13.17 1.67
CA VAL A 88 3.83 11.78 2.08
C VAL A 88 4.60 11.76 3.40
N VAL A 89 4.07 11.07 4.40
CA VAL A 89 4.66 10.86 5.71
C VAL A 89 5.00 9.38 5.86
N SER A 90 6.26 9.03 5.65
CA SER A 90 6.77 7.68 5.89
C SER A 90 6.96 7.47 7.39
N VAL A 91 6.43 6.38 7.93
CA VAL A 91 6.36 6.11 9.37
C VAL A 91 7.33 5.00 9.74
N GLY A 92 8.33 5.33 10.57
CA GLY A 92 9.23 4.36 11.19
C GLY A 92 8.57 3.75 12.44
N TYR A 93 7.56 2.91 12.24
CA TYR A 93 6.83 2.26 13.32
C TYR A 93 7.69 1.25 14.08
N SER A 94 7.36 1.00 15.35
CA SER A 94 8.09 0.09 16.24
C SER A 94 8.00 -1.35 15.77
N LEU A 95 9.12 -2.08 15.84
CA LEU A 95 9.28 -3.43 15.31
C LEU A 95 9.25 -4.50 16.40
N ALA A 96 8.66 -5.64 16.07
CA ALA A 96 8.74 -6.86 16.86
C ALA A 96 10.14 -7.50 16.71
N PRO A 97 10.61 -8.34 17.65
CA PRO A 97 9.92 -8.75 18.88
C PRO A 97 10.02 -7.75 20.03
N ALA A 98 10.83 -6.68 19.91
CA ALA A 98 10.98 -5.69 20.98
C ALA A 98 9.66 -4.98 21.31
N HIS A 99 8.88 -4.70 20.27
CA HIS A 99 7.58 -4.01 20.38
C HIS A 99 6.51 -4.81 19.60
N PRO A 100 5.96 -5.88 20.22
CA PRO A 100 4.96 -6.71 19.56
C PRO A 100 3.60 -5.99 19.44
N PHE A 101 2.61 -6.66 18.87
CA PHE A 101 1.24 -6.19 18.79
C PHE A 101 0.70 -5.72 20.17
N PRO A 102 0.04 -4.55 20.23
CA PRO A 102 -0.48 -3.76 19.12
C PRO A 102 0.40 -2.57 18.72
N THR A 103 1.69 -2.52 19.09
CA THR A 103 2.53 -1.31 19.05
C THR A 103 2.59 -0.68 17.66
N ALA A 104 2.90 -1.44 16.60
CA ALA A 104 3.00 -0.90 15.24
C ALA A 104 1.68 -0.24 14.77
N ALA A 105 0.54 -0.87 15.05
CA ALA A 105 -0.77 -0.33 14.70
C ALA A 105 -1.09 0.96 15.48
N GLN A 106 -0.72 1.01 16.77
CA GLN A 106 -0.88 2.19 17.61
C GLN A 106 0.07 3.32 17.20
N ASP A 107 1.29 3.00 16.78
CA ASP A 107 2.24 3.99 16.25
C ASP A 107 1.71 4.62 14.96
N ALA A 108 1.19 3.81 14.05
CA ALA A 108 0.55 4.31 12.82
C ALA A 108 -0.65 5.21 13.14
N TYR A 109 -1.46 4.86 14.15
CA TYR A 109 -2.58 5.69 14.58
C TYR A 109 -2.11 7.02 15.18
N ARG A 110 -1.05 7.03 16.01
CA ARG A 110 -0.45 8.26 16.54
C ARG A 110 0.14 9.14 15.44
N ALA A 111 0.80 8.53 14.45
CA ALA A 111 1.28 9.24 13.27
C ALA A 111 0.13 9.86 12.46
N ALA A 112 -1.01 9.16 12.35
CA ALA A 112 -2.20 9.69 11.68
C ALA A 112 -2.79 10.89 12.42
N LEU A 113 -2.92 10.81 13.75
CA LEU A 113 -3.38 11.92 14.59
C LEU A 113 -2.45 13.12 14.47
N TRP A 114 -1.14 12.90 14.64
CA TRP A 114 -0.13 13.96 14.51
C TRP A 114 -0.18 14.62 13.13
N THR A 115 -0.30 13.82 12.06
CA THR A 115 -0.41 14.36 10.71
C THR A 115 -1.65 15.21 10.54
N ALA A 116 -2.80 14.77 11.06
CA ALA A 116 -4.06 15.53 10.98
C ALA A 116 -3.98 16.85 11.78
N GLU A 117 -3.38 16.84 12.98
CA GLU A 117 -3.19 18.02 13.82
C GLU A 117 -2.21 19.03 13.22
N THR A 118 -1.12 18.51 12.61
CA THR A 118 -0.05 19.35 12.06
C THR A 118 -0.33 19.81 10.62
N ALA A 119 -1.27 19.16 9.95
CA ALA A 119 -1.63 19.36 8.54
C ALA A 119 -1.74 20.85 8.13
N PRO A 120 -2.46 21.72 8.86
CA PRO A 120 -2.57 23.14 8.46
C PRO A 120 -1.24 23.86 8.41
N SER A 121 -0.33 23.57 9.35
CA SER A 121 1.00 24.19 9.41
C SER A 121 1.95 23.69 8.32
N LEU A 122 1.64 22.53 7.73
CA LEU A 122 2.40 21.88 6.65
C LEU A 122 1.82 22.17 5.26
N GLY A 123 0.79 23.01 5.15
CA GLY A 123 0.12 23.32 3.89
C GLY A 123 -0.76 22.18 3.39
N VAL A 124 -1.27 21.34 4.29
CA VAL A 124 -2.14 20.20 3.96
C VAL A 124 -3.62 20.61 4.09
N ALA A 125 -4.44 20.17 3.15
CA ALA A 125 -5.89 20.41 3.16
C ALA A 125 -6.58 19.57 4.24
N HIS A 126 -7.60 20.15 4.89
CA HIS A 126 -8.42 19.41 5.83
C HIS A 126 -9.16 18.24 5.17
N GLY A 127 -9.20 17.09 5.84
CA GLY A 127 -10.02 15.92 5.45
C GLY A 127 -9.39 15.01 4.37
N GLY A 128 -8.15 15.27 3.95
CA GLY A 128 -7.50 14.52 2.89
C GLY A 128 -6.38 13.59 3.38
N LEU A 129 -6.59 12.75 4.40
CA LEU A 129 -5.58 11.77 4.83
C LEU A 129 -5.85 10.39 4.20
N GLY A 130 -4.87 9.86 3.46
CA GLY A 130 -4.85 8.50 2.97
C GLY A 130 -3.78 7.66 3.66
N VAL A 131 -3.83 6.34 3.47
CA VAL A 131 -2.77 5.43 3.92
C VAL A 131 -2.35 4.48 2.81
N VAL A 132 -1.05 4.25 2.70
CA VAL A 132 -0.43 3.27 1.80
C VAL A 132 0.44 2.35 2.64
N GLY A 133 0.37 1.04 2.40
CA GLY A 133 1.23 0.08 3.08
C GLY A 133 1.64 -1.07 2.18
N TYR A 134 2.86 -1.55 2.36
CA TYR A 134 3.42 -2.70 1.67
C TYR A 134 3.71 -3.83 2.67
N ASP A 135 3.40 -5.10 2.33
CA ASP A 135 3.70 -6.28 3.13
C ASP A 135 3.13 -6.17 4.57
N ALA A 136 3.98 -6.23 5.60
CA ALA A 136 3.59 -5.97 7.00
C ALA A 136 3.06 -4.54 7.19
N GLY A 137 3.61 -3.54 6.48
CA GLY A 137 3.05 -2.18 6.47
C GLY A 137 1.65 -2.13 5.87
N GLY A 138 1.32 -3.03 4.94
CA GLY A 138 -0.04 -3.21 4.43
C GLY A 138 -0.99 -3.74 5.51
N HIS A 139 -0.52 -4.66 6.36
CA HIS A 139 -1.26 -5.08 7.56
C HIS A 139 -1.48 -3.93 8.53
N VAL A 140 -0.41 -3.19 8.86
CA VAL A 140 -0.48 -2.04 9.77
C VAL A 140 -1.42 -0.97 9.22
N ALA A 141 -1.42 -0.75 7.88
CA ALA A 141 -2.35 0.16 7.21
C ALA A 141 -3.82 -0.30 7.36
N ALA A 142 -4.11 -1.58 7.14
CA ALA A 142 -5.43 -2.14 7.37
C ALA A 142 -5.85 -1.97 8.83
N SER A 143 -4.97 -2.31 9.79
CA SER A 143 -5.22 -2.14 11.23
C SER A 143 -5.48 -0.69 11.61
N LEU A 144 -4.74 0.25 11.02
CA LEU A 144 -4.98 1.68 11.20
C LEU A 144 -6.39 2.10 10.75
N THR A 145 -6.91 1.53 9.65
CA THR A 145 -8.27 1.88 9.20
C THR A 145 -9.34 1.43 10.20
N PHE A 146 -9.16 0.28 10.86
CA PHE A 146 -10.03 -0.15 11.95
C PHE A 146 -9.91 0.79 13.17
N LEU A 147 -8.69 1.12 13.59
CA LEU A 147 -8.45 2.02 14.71
C LEU A 147 -9.08 3.41 14.46
N ALA A 148 -8.86 3.98 13.28
CA ALA A 148 -9.42 5.28 12.91
C ALA A 148 -10.95 5.28 12.95
N ARG A 149 -11.58 4.22 12.45
CA ARG A 149 -13.06 4.07 12.50
C ARG A 149 -13.56 3.87 13.93
N ASP A 150 -12.91 2.99 14.71
CA ASP A 150 -13.43 2.54 16.00
C ASP A 150 -13.12 3.53 17.14
N LEU A 151 -11.99 4.25 17.08
CA LEU A 151 -11.59 5.25 18.08
C LEU A 151 -11.93 6.68 17.66
N GLY A 152 -12.12 6.95 16.38
CA GLY A 152 -12.28 8.31 15.86
C GLY A 152 -10.97 9.12 15.88
N GLY A 153 -11.09 10.43 16.08
CA GLY A 153 -9.93 11.36 16.15
C GLY A 153 -9.30 11.68 14.79
N VAL A 154 -9.30 10.72 13.85
CA VAL A 154 -8.83 10.92 12.47
C VAL A 154 -9.73 10.16 11.50
N SER A 155 -9.96 10.76 10.33
CA SER A 155 -10.71 10.15 9.23
C SER A 155 -9.77 9.85 8.06
N LEU A 156 -9.83 8.62 7.56
CA LEU A 156 -9.07 8.21 6.39
C LEU A 156 -9.97 8.23 5.14
N ALA A 157 -9.52 8.92 4.10
CA ALA A 157 -10.25 9.06 2.86
C ALA A 157 -10.00 7.90 1.86
N ALA A 158 -8.87 7.20 2.00
CA ALA A 158 -8.49 6.08 1.14
C ALA A 158 -7.43 5.19 1.80
N GLN A 159 -7.39 3.91 1.39
CA GLN A 159 -6.32 2.97 1.72
C GLN A 159 -5.80 2.27 0.46
N ALA A 160 -4.48 2.11 0.32
CA ALA A 160 -3.87 1.33 -0.75
C ALA A 160 -2.90 0.30 -0.13
N LEU A 161 -3.14 -0.98 -0.38
CA LEU A 161 -2.41 -2.09 0.21
C LEU A 161 -1.68 -2.88 -0.89
N LEU A 162 -0.35 -2.94 -0.81
CA LEU A 162 0.49 -3.63 -1.78
C LEU A 162 0.97 -4.95 -1.17
N GLY A 163 0.53 -6.09 -1.70
CA GLY A 163 0.89 -7.42 -1.20
C GLY A 163 0.77 -7.55 0.32
N PRO A 164 -0.35 -7.15 0.94
CA PRO A 164 -0.44 -7.06 2.40
C PRO A 164 -0.44 -8.45 3.06
N MET A 165 0.23 -8.60 4.18
CA MET A 165 0.10 -9.72 5.11
C MET A 165 -1.18 -9.55 5.94
N LEU A 166 -2.19 -10.42 5.81
CA LEU A 166 -3.50 -10.22 6.45
C LEU A 166 -4.02 -11.43 7.25
N ASP A 167 -3.37 -12.58 7.11
CA ASP A 167 -3.76 -13.84 7.75
C ASP A 167 -2.64 -14.43 8.61
N PRO A 168 -2.65 -14.24 9.95
CA PRO A 168 -1.64 -14.82 10.84
C PRO A 168 -1.63 -16.36 10.84
N SER A 169 -2.67 -17.01 10.34
CA SER A 169 -2.74 -18.47 10.24
C SER A 169 -1.95 -19.00 9.05
N LEU A 170 -1.70 -18.17 8.03
CA LEU A 170 -1.07 -18.53 6.76
C LEU A 170 -1.76 -19.69 6.03
N THR A 171 -3.01 -20.00 6.39
CA THR A 171 -3.75 -21.13 5.79
C THR A 171 -4.10 -20.87 4.34
N ARG A 172 -4.12 -19.61 3.93
CA ARG A 172 -4.41 -19.14 2.57
C ARG A 172 -3.16 -18.86 1.75
N ALA A 173 -1.98 -19.05 2.35
CA ALA A 173 -0.72 -18.93 1.62
C ALA A 173 -0.73 -19.89 0.42
N SER A 174 -0.75 -19.32 -0.78
CA SER A 174 -1.13 -20.03 -1.99
C SER A 174 0.09 -20.65 -2.67
N ARG A 175 0.04 -21.95 -2.91
CA ARG A 175 0.96 -22.62 -3.84
C ARG A 175 0.72 -22.19 -5.30
N GLY A 176 -0.43 -21.62 -5.62
CA GLY A 176 -0.83 -21.18 -6.97
C GLY A 176 -0.19 -19.86 -7.43
N GLY A 177 0.64 -19.18 -6.62
CA GLY A 177 1.43 -18.03 -7.04
C GLY A 177 2.70 -18.39 -7.81
N ILE A 178 3.11 -19.64 -7.77
CA ILE A 178 4.35 -20.12 -8.38
C ILE A 178 3.97 -21.19 -9.42
N GLY A 179 3.60 -20.74 -10.63
CA GLY A 179 3.56 -21.53 -11.85
C GLY A 179 2.78 -22.85 -11.82
N ASP A 180 1.44 -22.79 -11.82
CA ASP A 180 0.59 -24.00 -11.93
C ASP A 180 0.59 -24.65 -13.33
N ALA A 181 1.13 -24.00 -14.37
CA ALA A 181 0.94 -24.49 -15.73
C ALA A 181 2.08 -25.34 -16.29
N ASP A 182 3.35 -25.11 -15.89
CA ASP A 182 4.51 -25.73 -16.57
C ASP A 182 5.48 -26.54 -15.68
N SER A 183 5.24 -26.67 -14.40
CA SER A 183 6.23 -27.24 -13.46
C SER A 183 6.25 -28.77 -13.40
N LYS A 184 5.38 -29.46 -14.11
CA LYS A 184 5.32 -30.95 -14.08
C LYS A 184 6.41 -31.64 -14.91
N ALA A 185 7.14 -30.92 -15.76
CA ALA A 185 8.02 -31.53 -16.74
C ALA A 185 9.51 -31.67 -16.32
N ASP A 186 10.10 -30.80 -15.46
CA ASP A 186 11.57 -30.72 -15.38
C ASP A 186 12.16 -30.52 -13.97
N GLY A 187 11.81 -31.29 -12.97
CA GLY A 187 12.54 -31.23 -11.67
C GLY A 187 12.50 -29.87 -10.93
N LYS A 188 12.05 -28.80 -11.58
CA LYS A 188 11.90 -27.44 -11.05
C LYS A 188 10.81 -27.35 -9.98
N ALA A 189 9.81 -28.22 -10.04
CA ALA A 189 8.73 -28.27 -9.07
C ALA A 189 9.21 -28.45 -7.62
N GLY A 190 10.29 -29.23 -7.42
CA GLY A 190 10.87 -29.44 -6.10
C GLY A 190 11.60 -28.23 -5.54
N ALA A 191 12.31 -27.46 -6.38
CA ALA A 191 12.98 -26.23 -5.97
C ALA A 191 11.97 -25.12 -5.64
N THR A 192 10.95 -24.97 -6.46
CA THR A 192 9.85 -24.03 -6.27
C THR A 192 9.06 -24.34 -5.00
N ALA A 193 8.75 -25.61 -4.73
CA ALA A 193 8.07 -26.02 -3.50
C ALA A 193 8.92 -25.70 -2.25
N ARG A 194 10.25 -25.95 -2.29
CA ARG A 194 11.14 -25.63 -1.17
C ARG A 194 11.26 -24.13 -0.92
N LEU A 195 11.30 -23.31 -1.97
CA LEU A 195 11.32 -21.85 -1.84
C LEU A 195 10.04 -21.35 -1.19
N LEU A 196 8.89 -21.86 -1.61
CA LEU A 196 7.60 -21.53 -1.01
C LEU A 196 7.55 -21.93 0.48
N ASP A 197 7.97 -23.14 0.80
CA ASP A 197 7.99 -23.63 2.19
C ASP A 197 8.91 -22.76 3.08
N SER A 198 10.07 -22.30 2.56
CA SER A 198 10.94 -21.38 3.29
C SER A 198 10.29 -20.01 3.50
N THR A 199 9.63 -19.47 2.49
CA THR A 199 8.93 -18.16 2.57
C THR A 199 7.76 -18.23 3.57
N ILE A 200 6.97 -19.31 3.57
CA ILE A 200 5.91 -19.52 4.56
C ILE A 200 6.49 -19.60 5.98
N ALA A 201 7.62 -20.30 6.15
CA ALA A 201 8.28 -20.41 7.45
C ALA A 201 8.80 -19.05 7.94
N ASP A 202 9.28 -18.20 7.04
CA ASP A 202 9.72 -16.84 7.35
C ASP A 202 8.54 -15.96 7.77
N CYS A 203 7.44 -15.96 7.03
CA CYS A 203 6.22 -15.27 7.43
C CYS A 203 5.68 -15.76 8.76
N ALA A 204 5.68 -17.07 9.00
CA ALA A 204 5.25 -17.65 10.28
C ALA A 204 6.15 -17.21 11.46
N ARG A 205 7.46 -17.04 11.20
CA ARG A 205 8.42 -16.51 12.21
C ARG A 205 8.11 -15.04 12.51
N CYS A 206 7.86 -14.25 11.49
CA CYS A 206 7.48 -12.85 11.61
C CYS A 206 6.18 -12.68 12.42
N TYR A 207 5.14 -13.46 12.09
CA TYR A 207 3.90 -13.42 12.85
C TYR A 207 4.07 -13.90 14.30
N ARG A 208 4.93 -14.90 14.58
CA ARG A 208 5.21 -15.32 15.97
C ARG A 208 5.89 -14.21 16.78
N ALA A 209 6.78 -13.45 16.17
CA ALA A 209 7.41 -12.31 16.80
C ALA A 209 6.42 -11.16 17.04
N TYR A 210 5.55 -10.87 16.07
CA TYR A 210 4.55 -9.80 16.15
C TYR A 210 3.39 -10.15 17.09
N LEU A 211 2.93 -11.41 17.09
CA LEU A 211 1.80 -11.94 17.89
C LEU A 211 2.31 -13.06 18.81
N PRO A 212 3.03 -12.74 19.89
CA PRO A 212 3.61 -13.74 20.78
C PRO A 212 2.56 -14.57 21.53
N GLU A 213 1.38 -14.00 21.76
CA GLU A 213 0.28 -14.68 22.43
C GLU A 213 -0.75 -15.21 21.43
N ALA A 214 -1.14 -16.48 21.57
CA ALA A 214 -2.09 -17.11 20.65
C ALA A 214 -3.44 -16.37 20.56
N ALA A 215 -3.91 -15.81 21.67
CA ALA A 215 -5.17 -15.05 21.71
C ALA A 215 -5.14 -13.79 20.83
N GLN A 216 -3.96 -13.18 20.65
CA GLN A 216 -3.82 -11.98 19.81
C GLN A 216 -4.16 -12.27 18.35
N ARG A 217 -3.97 -13.51 17.87
CA ARG A 217 -4.27 -13.92 16.49
C ARG A 217 -5.75 -13.90 16.14
N LEU A 218 -6.62 -13.79 17.15
CA LEU A 218 -8.07 -13.65 16.98
C LEU A 218 -8.53 -12.19 17.04
N HIS A 219 -7.61 -11.26 17.35
CA HIS A 219 -7.95 -9.86 17.46
C HIS A 219 -8.19 -9.25 16.05
N PRO A 220 -9.28 -8.50 15.84
CA PRO A 220 -9.61 -7.95 14.50
C PRO A 220 -8.49 -7.09 13.87
N TYR A 221 -7.70 -6.41 14.68
CA TYR A 221 -6.58 -5.59 14.18
C TYR A 221 -5.31 -6.42 13.93
N ALA A 222 -5.21 -7.62 14.48
CA ALA A 222 -4.11 -8.55 14.24
C ALA A 222 -4.40 -9.59 13.15
N ALA A 223 -5.67 -9.74 12.77
CA ALA A 223 -6.12 -10.63 11.71
C ALA A 223 -7.18 -9.92 10.83
N PRO A 224 -6.78 -8.92 10.04
CA PRO A 224 -7.73 -8.13 9.23
C PRO A 224 -8.62 -8.98 8.34
N LEU A 225 -8.09 -10.07 7.78
CA LEU A 225 -8.83 -10.97 6.90
C LEU A 225 -9.98 -11.70 7.62
N GLU A 226 -9.81 -12.01 8.90
CA GLU A 226 -10.82 -12.70 9.71
C GLU A 226 -11.87 -11.74 10.32
N SER A 227 -11.66 -10.43 10.16
CA SER A 227 -12.60 -9.44 10.69
C SER A 227 -13.94 -9.48 9.94
N ARG A 228 -15.02 -9.59 10.69
CA ARG A 228 -16.39 -9.48 10.17
C ARG A 228 -16.93 -8.05 10.13
N ARG A 229 -16.15 -7.09 10.65
CA ARG A 229 -16.55 -5.69 10.79
C ARG A 229 -15.83 -4.82 9.75
N LEU A 230 -16.02 -5.10 8.46
CA LEU A 230 -15.38 -4.39 7.35
C LEU A 230 -16.17 -3.16 6.88
N GLY A 231 -17.45 -3.05 7.24
CA GLY A 231 -18.27 -1.89 6.88
C GLY A 231 -17.73 -0.58 7.46
N GLY A 232 -17.87 0.51 6.70
CA GLY A 232 -17.43 1.84 7.11
C GLY A 232 -15.93 2.09 7.04
N LEU A 233 -15.13 1.16 6.50
CA LEU A 233 -13.73 1.38 6.18
C LEU A 233 -13.59 2.29 4.95
N PRO A 234 -12.45 3.01 4.79
CA PRO A 234 -12.23 3.88 3.65
C PRO A 234 -12.13 3.09 2.34
N PRO A 235 -12.49 3.70 1.19
CA PRO A 235 -12.27 3.12 -0.12
C PRO A 235 -10.88 2.52 -0.26
N ALA A 236 -10.77 1.33 -0.88
CA ALA A 236 -9.55 0.53 -0.90
C ALA A 236 -9.04 0.26 -2.32
N LEU A 237 -7.73 0.27 -2.49
CA LEU A 237 -7.03 -0.36 -3.60
C LEU A 237 -6.17 -1.51 -3.04
N ILE A 238 -6.38 -2.71 -3.57
CA ILE A 238 -5.54 -3.87 -3.27
C ILE A 238 -4.68 -4.18 -4.49
N VAL A 239 -3.36 -4.10 -4.32
CA VAL A 239 -2.38 -4.39 -5.38
C VAL A 239 -1.71 -5.71 -5.07
N THR A 240 -1.74 -6.64 -6.02
CA THR A 240 -1.13 -7.97 -5.86
C THR A 240 -0.16 -8.30 -7.00
N ALA A 241 0.82 -9.12 -6.70
CA ALA A 241 1.72 -9.71 -7.68
C ALA A 241 1.24 -11.13 -8.04
N GLN A 242 1.41 -11.51 -9.33
CA GLN A 242 1.02 -12.85 -9.78
C GLN A 242 1.79 -13.95 -9.02
N ASN A 243 3.07 -13.71 -8.76
CA ASN A 243 3.97 -14.66 -8.10
C ASN A 243 4.17 -14.28 -6.62
N ASP A 244 3.07 -14.13 -5.89
CA ASP A 244 3.05 -13.78 -4.48
C ASP A 244 2.19 -14.79 -3.71
N MET A 245 2.76 -15.39 -2.66
CA MET A 245 2.04 -16.33 -1.81
C MET A 245 0.91 -15.65 -1.01
N LEU A 246 1.03 -14.35 -0.74
CA LEU A 246 0.04 -13.54 -0.02
C LEU A 246 -1.13 -13.08 -0.91
N ARG A 247 -1.04 -13.32 -2.23
CA ARG A 247 -2.05 -12.86 -3.19
C ARG A 247 -3.46 -13.32 -2.83
N THR A 248 -3.62 -14.59 -2.46
CA THR A 248 -4.94 -15.15 -2.18
C THR A 248 -5.61 -14.48 -0.99
N GLU A 249 -4.88 -14.24 0.09
CA GLU A 249 -5.44 -13.56 1.27
C GLU A 249 -5.76 -12.09 0.98
N ALA A 250 -4.92 -11.39 0.22
CA ALA A 250 -5.14 -10.02 -0.20
C ALA A 250 -6.41 -9.87 -1.07
N GLU A 251 -6.60 -10.75 -2.03
CA GLU A 251 -7.77 -10.74 -2.91
C GLU A 251 -9.06 -11.18 -2.17
N GLN A 252 -8.96 -12.09 -1.19
CA GLN A 252 -10.09 -12.44 -0.32
C GLN A 252 -10.48 -11.29 0.60
N TYR A 253 -9.51 -10.53 1.12
CA TYR A 253 -9.79 -9.32 1.89
C TYR A 253 -10.52 -8.27 1.05
N ALA A 254 -10.09 -8.08 -0.21
CA ALA A 254 -10.80 -7.21 -1.14
C ALA A 254 -12.25 -7.66 -1.38
N ALA A 255 -12.48 -8.96 -1.58
CA ALA A 255 -13.83 -9.51 -1.71
C ALA A 255 -14.67 -9.27 -0.45
N GLY A 256 -14.08 -9.40 0.74
CA GLY A 256 -14.73 -9.08 2.01
C GLY A 256 -15.11 -7.60 2.13
N LEU A 257 -14.21 -6.68 1.73
CA LEU A 257 -14.49 -5.25 1.68
C LEU A 257 -15.66 -4.93 0.74
N ILE A 258 -15.65 -5.50 -0.47
CA ILE A 258 -16.74 -5.33 -1.45
C ILE A 258 -18.07 -5.83 -0.87
N ALA A 259 -18.09 -7.01 -0.27
CA ALA A 259 -19.27 -7.59 0.35
C ALA A 259 -19.80 -6.74 1.51
N ALA A 260 -18.94 -6.01 2.20
CA ALA A 260 -19.30 -5.06 3.26
C ALA A 260 -19.69 -3.66 2.75
N GLY A 261 -19.77 -3.46 1.42
CA GLY A 261 -20.16 -2.20 0.79
C GLY A 261 -19.04 -1.15 0.73
N VAL A 262 -17.78 -1.53 0.96
CA VAL A 262 -16.63 -0.65 0.82
C VAL A 262 -16.21 -0.57 -0.65
N PRO A 263 -16.14 0.62 -1.27
CA PRO A 263 -15.65 0.78 -2.64
C PRO A 263 -14.21 0.26 -2.75
N THR A 264 -14.01 -0.82 -3.52
CA THR A 264 -12.71 -1.51 -3.57
C THR A 264 -12.31 -1.79 -5.01
N GLU A 265 -11.07 -1.46 -5.34
CA GLU A 265 -10.40 -1.76 -6.60
C GLU A 265 -9.34 -2.84 -6.35
N VAL A 266 -9.13 -3.75 -7.29
CA VAL A 266 -8.08 -4.78 -7.23
C VAL A 266 -7.27 -4.72 -8.50
N THR A 267 -5.95 -4.65 -8.37
CA THR A 267 -5.03 -4.69 -9.51
C THR A 267 -3.99 -5.77 -9.29
N ARG A 268 -3.95 -6.76 -10.18
CA ARG A 268 -2.94 -7.82 -10.19
C ARG A 268 -1.93 -7.57 -11.29
N PHE A 269 -0.64 -7.55 -10.93
CA PHE A 269 0.43 -7.41 -11.90
C PHE A 269 1.00 -8.80 -12.28
N PRO A 270 0.99 -9.15 -13.58
CA PRO A 270 1.50 -10.42 -14.05
C PRO A 270 3.03 -10.46 -13.99
N ALA A 271 3.60 -11.66 -13.90
CA ALA A 271 5.02 -11.95 -14.03
C ALA A 271 5.95 -11.26 -13.01
N ILE A 272 5.42 -10.67 -11.95
CA ILE A 272 6.23 -10.10 -10.84
C ILE A 272 6.03 -10.87 -9.55
N SER A 273 7.03 -10.79 -8.67
CA SER A 273 7.01 -11.37 -7.32
C SER A 273 6.58 -10.32 -6.29
N HIS A 274 6.36 -10.80 -5.05
CA HIS A 274 6.08 -9.95 -3.89
C HIS A 274 7.11 -8.83 -3.74
N ASP A 275 8.40 -9.19 -3.69
CA ASP A 275 9.51 -8.25 -3.44
C ASP A 275 9.68 -7.19 -4.53
N ALA A 276 9.14 -7.43 -5.72
CA ALA A 276 9.18 -6.46 -6.80
C ALA A 276 8.12 -5.35 -6.68
N LEU A 277 7.07 -5.54 -5.88
CA LEU A 277 5.95 -4.59 -5.79
C LEU A 277 6.37 -3.17 -5.38
N PRO A 278 7.21 -2.96 -4.36
CA PRO A 278 7.57 -1.61 -3.90
C PRO A 278 8.39 -0.81 -4.91
N GLY A 279 9.13 -1.49 -5.80
CA GLY A 279 9.87 -0.87 -6.91
C GLY A 279 9.17 -0.93 -8.27
N HIS A 280 7.99 -1.58 -8.35
CA HIS A 280 7.30 -1.77 -9.61
C HIS A 280 6.53 -0.51 -10.02
N ARG A 281 7.11 0.30 -10.90
CA ARG A 281 6.54 1.58 -11.31
C ARG A 281 5.07 1.52 -11.73
N PRO A 282 4.60 0.54 -12.55
CA PRO A 282 3.18 0.44 -12.88
C PRO A 282 2.28 0.25 -11.64
N ALA A 283 2.73 -0.48 -10.60
CA ALA A 283 1.98 -0.63 -9.34
C ALA A 283 1.91 0.70 -8.58
N LEU A 284 3.02 1.44 -8.49
CA LEU A 284 3.06 2.74 -7.84
C LEU A 284 2.21 3.79 -8.59
N LEU A 285 2.18 3.75 -9.92
CA LEU A 285 1.29 4.59 -10.72
C LEU A 285 -0.19 4.27 -10.46
N ALA A 286 -0.55 2.97 -10.36
CA ALA A 286 -1.92 2.57 -10.02
C ALA A 286 -2.33 3.08 -8.62
N VAL A 287 -1.42 3.02 -7.63
CA VAL A 287 -1.61 3.60 -6.30
C VAL A 287 -1.84 5.11 -6.40
N SER A 288 -0.95 5.82 -7.09
CA SER A 288 -1.02 7.28 -7.24
C SER A 288 -2.31 7.72 -7.96
N ASP A 289 -2.71 7.01 -9.01
CA ASP A 289 -3.97 7.27 -9.72
C ASP A 289 -5.20 7.06 -8.85
N PHE A 290 -5.23 5.97 -8.08
CA PHE A 290 -6.30 5.70 -7.13
C PHE A 290 -6.40 6.81 -6.07
N LEU A 291 -5.27 7.18 -5.47
CA LEU A 291 -5.22 8.22 -4.43
C LEU A 291 -5.65 9.58 -4.97
N ARG A 292 -5.21 9.98 -6.17
CA ARG A 292 -5.65 11.24 -6.81
C ARG A 292 -7.17 11.32 -7.02
N ARG A 293 -7.82 10.19 -7.29
CA ARG A 293 -9.28 10.12 -7.45
C ARG A 293 -10.03 10.18 -6.12
N ARG A 294 -9.40 9.76 -5.02
CA ARG A 294 -10.04 9.59 -3.70
C ARG A 294 -9.72 10.69 -2.70
N LEU A 295 -8.57 11.32 -2.86
CA LEU A 295 -8.19 12.42 -2.00
C LEU A 295 -8.69 13.74 -2.60
N PRO A 296 -9.30 14.62 -1.78
CA PRO A 296 -9.83 15.87 -2.29
C PRO A 296 -8.72 16.73 -2.88
N ALA A 297 -8.85 17.04 -4.17
CA ALA A 297 -8.08 18.13 -4.76
C ALA A 297 -8.53 19.43 -4.09
N VAL A 298 -7.59 20.24 -3.69
CA VAL A 298 -7.92 21.59 -3.21
C VAL A 298 -8.49 22.37 -4.36
N ARG A 299 -9.77 22.70 -4.27
CA ARG A 299 -10.36 23.70 -5.15
C ARG A 299 -9.86 25.06 -4.64
N THR A 300 -9.07 25.73 -5.47
CA THR A 300 -8.74 27.16 -5.30
C THR A 300 -10.00 27.98 -5.41
#